data_8693d414116ed93279560b39b233258c
#
_entry.id   8693d414116ed93279560b39b233258c
#
_cell.length_a   1.000
_cell.length_b   1.000
_cell.length_c   1.000
_cell.angle_alpha   90.00
_cell.angle_beta   90.00
_cell.angle_gamma   90.00
#
_symmetry.space_group_name_H-M   'P 1'
#
loop_
_entity.id
_entity.type
_entity.pdbx_description
1 polymer ?
#
loop_
_entity_poly.entity_id
_entity_poly.type
_entity_poly.pdbx_seq_one_letter_code
_entity_poly.pdbx_strand_id
1 'polypeptide(L)'
;NKMPVFLSGNIGSKKLFDGNDSFDPHETDPKKKVLLSTAISIKNKIVAGYNNRISIFINSNDKLNSVNNFLRTFKTGESPSNFSIKLHGELNSTNILELLYDQGSFIESLGKEVVTTISNITLFREKGIEYYFAKALALFWPLFEETIHKNNIMTFNRMFIMFSDELVLQQRRDLFKNKYVRFENLLVDEFQDISPQIANWLRAIHKENAILSRRPTIMAIGDDWQSIYSWRGSSPDIFMNFSDFFPVHKSLGKHKTVFMMENYRSDAAILNDAEKMMALVKGKIIKESISCRKPDGDEHGVYCYGYDDKKDDNSWKNKAIQLIYEQLNMVKNQKHKDKTHIIVLSRTNNTLKEIRDFYIERYGSIKGINFLTIHKAKGLQGEVCVIFDDSKAHIGHILRNEVYKQIPYFKYSYDQAMIDESYRLAYVAITRGIKRVFWFAPKGSDGAFSHFR
;
A
#
# COMPACT_ATOMS: atom_id res chain seq x y z
N ASN A 1 -8.61 -30.47 -15.09
CA ASN A 1 -7.97 -29.63 -14.06
C ASN A 1 -7.47 -28.32 -14.72
N LYS A 2 -8.36 -27.36 -14.86
CA LYS A 2 -7.98 -26.01 -15.33
C LYS A 2 -7.28 -25.29 -14.18
N MET A 3 -6.11 -24.68 -14.44
CA MET A 3 -5.46 -23.81 -13.48
C MET A 3 -6.38 -22.64 -13.12
N PRO A 4 -6.48 -22.25 -11.85
CA PRO A 4 -7.27 -21.08 -11.46
C PRO A 4 -6.68 -19.80 -12.08
N VAL A 5 -7.54 -18.86 -12.42
CA VAL A 5 -7.15 -17.54 -12.91
C VAL A 5 -6.89 -16.65 -11.70
N PHE A 6 -5.72 -16.02 -11.67
CA PHE A 6 -5.34 -15.12 -10.57
C PHE A 6 -5.86 -13.70 -10.80
N LEU A 7 -6.51 -13.16 -9.79
CA LEU A 7 -6.86 -11.74 -9.73
C LEU A 7 -5.72 -10.98 -9.06
N SER A 8 -5.00 -10.16 -9.81
CA SER A 8 -4.02 -9.24 -9.22
C SER A 8 -4.73 -8.05 -8.58
N GLY A 9 -4.21 -7.57 -7.45
CA GLY A 9 -4.83 -6.49 -6.67
C GLY A 9 -5.13 -5.20 -7.44
N ASN A 10 -4.38 -4.90 -8.51
CA ASN A 10 -4.63 -3.73 -9.37
C ASN A 10 -5.68 -3.97 -10.46
N ILE A 11 -6.01 -5.21 -10.78
CA ILE A 11 -7.06 -5.57 -11.74
C ILE A 11 -8.35 -5.94 -10.99
N GLY A 12 -8.22 -6.43 -9.76
CA GLY A 12 -9.32 -7.00 -9.00
C GLY A 12 -10.30 -5.97 -8.45
N SER A 13 -9.86 -5.01 -7.63
CA SER A 13 -10.78 -4.14 -6.91
C SER A 13 -11.46 -3.13 -7.83
N LYS A 14 -10.68 -2.32 -8.53
CA LYS A 14 -11.23 -1.21 -9.30
C LYS A 14 -12.03 -1.67 -10.53
N LYS A 15 -11.57 -2.70 -11.25
CA LYS A 15 -12.26 -3.23 -12.44
C LYS A 15 -13.36 -4.24 -12.13
N LEU A 16 -13.38 -4.88 -10.96
CA LEU A 16 -14.45 -5.79 -10.56
C LEU A 16 -15.73 -5.04 -10.17
N PHE A 17 -15.59 -3.82 -9.65
CA PHE A 17 -16.68 -3.07 -9.04
C PHE A 17 -16.95 -1.71 -9.70
N ASP A 18 -16.14 -1.27 -10.66
CA ASP A 18 -16.37 -0.02 -11.39
C ASP A 18 -17.54 -0.20 -12.36
N GLY A 19 -18.64 0.52 -12.11
CA GLY A 19 -19.83 0.48 -12.96
C GLY A 19 -19.64 1.06 -14.36
N ASN A 20 -18.53 1.76 -14.59
CA ASN A 20 -18.11 2.33 -15.87
C ASN A 20 -17.07 1.46 -16.58
N ASP A 21 -17.15 0.14 -16.45
CA ASP A 21 -16.38 -0.73 -17.33
C ASP A 21 -16.80 -0.47 -18.78
N SER A 22 -16.27 0.61 -19.34
CA SER A 22 -16.18 0.73 -20.78
C SER A 22 -15.32 -0.44 -21.22
N PHE A 23 -15.99 -1.50 -21.60
CA PHE A 23 -15.43 -2.56 -22.41
C PHE A 23 -14.69 -1.84 -23.54
N ASP A 24 -13.37 -1.89 -23.54
CA ASP A 24 -12.62 -1.43 -24.69
C ASP A 24 -12.93 -2.43 -25.82
N PRO A 25 -13.82 -2.07 -26.75
CA PRO A 25 -14.17 -2.96 -27.85
C PRO A 25 -12.97 -3.24 -28.77
N HIS A 26 -11.88 -2.49 -28.61
CA HIS A 26 -10.63 -2.60 -29.36
C HIS A 26 -9.53 -3.39 -28.62
N GLU A 27 -9.78 -3.91 -27.38
CA GLU A 27 -8.83 -4.80 -26.73
C GLU A 27 -8.62 -6.05 -27.58
N THR A 28 -7.45 -6.16 -28.14
CA THR A 28 -7.10 -7.22 -29.10
C THR A 28 -6.54 -8.48 -28.44
N ASP A 29 -6.11 -8.40 -27.17
CA ASP A 29 -5.58 -9.56 -26.44
C ASP A 29 -6.72 -10.51 -26.00
N PRO A 30 -6.81 -11.73 -26.59
CA PRO A 30 -7.87 -12.68 -26.25
C PRO A 30 -7.89 -13.06 -24.77
N LYS A 31 -6.72 -13.11 -24.11
CA LYS A 31 -6.60 -13.45 -22.68
C LYS A 31 -7.18 -12.34 -21.80
N LYS A 32 -6.95 -11.09 -22.14
CA LYS A 32 -7.52 -9.95 -21.43
C LYS A 32 -9.03 -9.86 -21.61
N LYS A 33 -9.56 -10.12 -22.82
CA LYS A 33 -11.01 -10.21 -23.06
C LYS A 33 -11.69 -11.26 -22.19
N VAL A 34 -11.11 -12.45 -22.09
CA VAL A 34 -11.64 -13.53 -21.25
C VAL A 34 -11.59 -13.15 -19.77
N LEU A 35 -10.50 -12.54 -19.31
CA LEU A 35 -10.36 -12.08 -17.91
C LEU A 35 -11.40 -11.01 -17.58
N LEU A 36 -11.59 -10.03 -18.45
CA LEU A 36 -12.55 -8.94 -18.24
C LEU A 36 -13.99 -9.44 -18.23
N SER A 37 -14.39 -10.28 -19.21
CA SER A 37 -15.73 -10.87 -19.26
C SER A 37 -16.02 -11.74 -18.03
N THR A 38 -15.03 -12.47 -17.57
CA THR A 38 -15.12 -13.29 -16.35
C THR A 38 -15.30 -12.41 -15.11
N ALA A 39 -14.53 -11.33 -14.99
CA ALA A 39 -14.63 -10.39 -13.90
C ALA A 39 -16.01 -9.71 -13.83
N ILE A 40 -16.56 -9.29 -14.97
CA ILE A 40 -17.91 -8.71 -15.07
C ILE A 40 -18.98 -9.75 -14.65
N SER A 41 -18.85 -10.99 -15.11
CA SER A 41 -19.78 -12.07 -14.73
C SER A 41 -19.76 -12.33 -13.21
N ILE A 42 -18.59 -12.34 -12.60
CA ILE A 42 -18.43 -12.53 -11.16
C ILE A 42 -19.02 -11.36 -10.40
N LYS A 43 -18.71 -10.11 -10.80
CA LYS A 43 -19.32 -8.91 -10.24
C LYS A 43 -20.84 -9.03 -10.19
N ASN A 44 -21.47 -9.36 -11.32
CA ASN A 44 -22.92 -9.46 -11.40
C ASN A 44 -23.48 -10.56 -10.48
N LYS A 45 -22.80 -11.70 -10.36
CA LYS A 45 -23.21 -12.78 -9.44
C LYS A 45 -23.06 -12.38 -7.97
N ILE A 46 -21.98 -11.68 -7.62
CA ILE A 46 -21.75 -11.16 -6.26
C ILE A 46 -22.84 -10.16 -5.90
N VAL A 47 -23.13 -9.20 -6.78
CA VAL A 47 -24.17 -8.18 -6.56
C VAL A 47 -25.55 -8.84 -6.36
N ALA A 48 -25.93 -9.79 -7.22
CA ALA A 48 -27.20 -10.49 -7.09
C ALA A 48 -27.30 -11.28 -5.77
N GLY A 49 -26.25 -12.01 -5.40
CA GLY A 49 -26.22 -12.75 -4.16
C GLY A 49 -26.18 -11.86 -2.92
N TYR A 50 -25.47 -10.74 -2.97
CA TYR A 50 -25.42 -9.73 -1.92
C TYR A 50 -26.81 -9.13 -1.68
N ASN A 51 -27.47 -8.68 -2.75
CA ASN A 51 -28.83 -8.12 -2.67
C ASN A 51 -29.82 -9.10 -2.05
N ASN A 52 -29.76 -10.38 -2.41
CA ASN A 52 -30.62 -11.43 -1.84
C ASN A 52 -30.35 -11.61 -0.33
N ARG A 53 -29.08 -11.67 0.09
CA ARG A 53 -28.73 -11.86 1.50
C ARG A 53 -29.02 -10.62 2.35
N ILE A 54 -28.82 -9.43 1.83
CA ILE A 54 -29.21 -8.19 2.51
C ILE A 54 -30.73 -8.12 2.67
N SER A 55 -31.51 -8.50 1.65
CA SER A 55 -32.96 -8.57 1.74
C SER A 55 -33.42 -9.56 2.81
N ILE A 56 -32.82 -10.75 2.89
CA ILE A 56 -33.09 -11.75 3.95
C ILE A 56 -32.69 -11.20 5.32
N PHE A 57 -31.53 -10.56 5.45
CA PHE A 57 -31.09 -9.96 6.71
C PHE A 57 -32.01 -8.84 7.19
N ILE A 58 -32.47 -8.00 6.27
CA ILE A 58 -33.42 -6.91 6.55
C ILE A 58 -34.77 -7.50 7.00
N ASN A 59 -35.24 -8.56 6.36
CA ASN A 59 -36.56 -9.16 6.64
C ASN A 59 -36.58 -10.02 7.90
N SER A 60 -35.44 -10.52 8.37
CA SER A 60 -35.39 -11.45 9.51
C SER A 60 -35.18 -10.81 10.88
N ASN A 61 -35.01 -9.51 10.97
CA ASN A 61 -34.69 -8.83 12.23
C ASN A 61 -35.65 -7.70 12.56
N ASP A 62 -36.38 -7.81 13.69
CA ASP A 62 -37.20 -6.73 14.26
C ASP A 62 -36.44 -5.45 14.64
N LYS A 63 -35.10 -5.43 14.51
CA LYS A 63 -34.24 -4.25 14.55
C LYS A 63 -34.20 -3.48 13.24
N LEU A 64 -35.16 -3.70 12.38
CA LEU A 64 -35.35 -3.15 11.04
C LEU A 64 -35.28 -1.62 10.97
N ASN A 65 -35.73 -0.92 12.02
CA ASN A 65 -35.80 0.54 12.01
C ASN A 65 -34.41 1.20 11.92
N SER A 66 -33.39 0.59 12.49
CA SER A 66 -32.04 1.15 12.45
C SER A 66 -31.31 0.83 11.15
N VAL A 67 -31.52 -0.36 10.57
CA VAL A 67 -31.02 -0.70 9.23
C VAL A 67 -31.76 0.09 8.16
N ASN A 68 -33.09 0.23 8.30
CA ASN A 68 -33.89 1.07 7.41
C ASN A 68 -33.52 2.54 7.51
N ASN A 69 -33.17 3.06 8.69
CA ASN A 69 -32.69 4.44 8.81
C ASN A 69 -31.32 4.61 8.19
N PHE A 70 -30.44 3.62 8.31
CA PHE A 70 -29.16 3.59 7.61
C PHE A 70 -29.37 3.52 6.09
N LEU A 71 -30.23 2.64 5.61
CA LEU A 71 -30.54 2.52 4.18
C LEU A 71 -31.36 3.70 3.63
N ARG A 72 -32.15 4.39 4.44
CA ARG A 72 -32.88 5.63 4.06
C ARG A 72 -31.97 6.85 3.91
N THR A 73 -30.73 6.79 4.42
CA THR A 73 -29.70 7.78 4.07
C THR A 73 -29.24 7.64 2.61
N PHE A 74 -29.53 6.51 1.98
CA PHE A 74 -29.33 6.31 0.55
C PHE A 74 -30.62 6.66 -0.19
N LYS A 75 -30.51 7.35 -1.31
CA LYS A 75 -31.66 7.71 -2.15
C LYS A 75 -32.43 6.45 -2.51
N THR A 76 -33.71 6.43 -2.20
CA THR A 76 -34.62 5.34 -2.52
C THR A 76 -34.57 5.05 -4.02
N GLY A 77 -34.19 3.84 -4.40
CA GLY A 77 -34.14 3.37 -5.79
C GLY A 77 -32.76 3.11 -6.37
N GLU A 78 -31.68 3.43 -5.65
CA GLU A 78 -30.34 3.07 -6.10
C GLU A 78 -30.03 1.59 -5.75
N SER A 79 -29.47 0.86 -6.72
CA SER A 79 -28.87 -0.46 -6.44
C SER A 79 -27.72 -0.32 -5.46
N PRO A 80 -27.50 -1.24 -4.49
CA PRO A 80 -26.34 -1.26 -3.62
C PRO A 80 -25.01 -1.16 -4.35
N SER A 81 -24.93 -1.57 -5.61
CA SER A 81 -23.74 -1.42 -6.45
C SER A 81 -23.45 0.00 -6.89
N ASN A 82 -24.40 0.93 -6.77
CA ASN A 82 -24.25 2.29 -7.31
C ASN A 82 -24.04 3.36 -6.24
N PHE A 83 -24.00 3.00 -4.97
CA PHE A 83 -23.75 3.99 -3.94
C PHE A 83 -22.35 3.87 -3.33
N SER A 84 -21.84 5.01 -2.89
CA SER A 84 -20.55 5.13 -2.22
C SER A 84 -20.73 5.53 -0.77
N ILE A 85 -19.91 4.96 0.10
CA ILE A 85 -19.84 5.30 1.51
C ILE A 85 -18.43 5.70 1.90
N LYS A 86 -18.31 6.37 3.04
CA LYS A 86 -17.03 6.72 3.63
C LYS A 86 -17.00 6.21 5.07
N LEU A 87 -16.09 5.30 5.38
CA LEU A 87 -15.78 4.92 6.76
C LEU A 87 -14.91 5.99 7.42
N HIS A 88 -14.92 6.04 8.75
CA HIS A 88 -14.00 6.92 9.48
C HIS A 88 -12.55 6.56 9.14
N GLY A 89 -11.73 7.59 8.91
CA GLY A 89 -10.32 7.43 8.53
C GLY A 89 -10.06 7.16 7.04
N GLU A 90 -11.09 6.92 6.22
CA GLU A 90 -10.91 6.86 4.77
C GLU A 90 -10.77 8.26 4.15
N LEU A 91 -9.99 8.35 3.06
CA LEU A 91 -9.76 9.61 2.36
C LEU A 91 -11.01 10.09 1.62
N ASN A 92 -11.63 9.19 0.86
CA ASN A 92 -12.76 9.46 -0.02
C ASN A 92 -13.91 8.49 0.21
N SER A 93 -15.11 8.87 -0.26
CA SER A 93 -16.19 7.92 -0.43
C SER A 93 -15.84 6.93 -1.54
N THR A 94 -16.08 5.65 -1.28
CA THR A 94 -15.77 4.54 -2.19
C THR A 94 -17.02 3.74 -2.45
N ASN A 95 -17.17 3.16 -3.64
CA ASN A 95 -18.26 2.24 -3.94
C ASN A 95 -18.32 1.13 -2.89
N ILE A 96 -19.51 0.81 -2.40
CA ILE A 96 -19.70 -0.12 -1.28
C ILE A 96 -19.10 -1.51 -1.55
N LEU A 97 -19.21 -2.04 -2.76
CA LEU A 97 -18.67 -3.35 -3.09
C LEU A 97 -17.13 -3.33 -3.16
N GLU A 98 -16.57 -2.26 -3.71
CA GLU A 98 -15.12 -2.04 -3.72
C GLU A 98 -14.60 -1.93 -2.28
N LEU A 99 -15.28 -1.16 -1.45
CA LEU A 99 -14.89 -0.98 -0.05
C LEU A 99 -14.99 -2.30 0.76
N LEU A 100 -16.03 -3.11 0.55
CA LEU A 100 -16.15 -4.43 1.18
C LEU A 100 -15.00 -5.34 0.77
N TYR A 101 -14.64 -5.35 -0.52
CA TYR A 101 -13.51 -6.11 -1.02
C TYR A 101 -12.18 -5.61 -0.43
N ASP A 102 -11.97 -4.31 -0.42
CA ASP A 102 -10.72 -3.71 0.07
C ASP A 102 -10.51 -3.99 1.56
N GLN A 103 -11.56 -3.86 2.39
CA GLN A 103 -11.45 -4.15 3.82
C GLN A 103 -11.27 -5.65 4.10
N GLY A 104 -11.98 -6.52 3.38
CA GLY A 104 -11.78 -7.97 3.52
C GLY A 104 -10.39 -8.41 3.04
N SER A 105 -9.94 -7.92 1.90
CA SER A 105 -8.59 -8.17 1.38
C SER A 105 -7.50 -7.64 2.31
N PHE A 106 -7.72 -6.49 2.96
CA PHE A 106 -6.84 -5.96 3.99
C PHE A 106 -6.74 -6.93 5.19
N ILE A 107 -7.85 -7.45 5.71
CA ILE A 107 -7.86 -8.43 6.80
C ILE A 107 -7.10 -9.71 6.39
N GLU A 108 -7.35 -10.24 5.20
CA GLU A 108 -6.61 -11.39 4.68
C GLU A 108 -5.10 -11.12 4.57
N SER A 109 -4.70 -9.92 4.14
CA SER A 109 -3.28 -9.56 4.02
C SER A 109 -2.55 -9.59 5.37
N LEU A 110 -3.29 -9.43 6.47
CA LEU A 110 -2.79 -9.58 7.84
C LEU A 110 -2.75 -11.05 8.30
N GLY A 111 -3.06 -12.00 7.42
CA GLY A 111 -3.09 -13.43 7.74
C GLY A 111 -4.26 -13.85 8.62
N LYS A 112 -5.38 -13.10 8.56
CA LYS A 112 -6.59 -13.36 9.34
C LYS A 112 -7.75 -13.78 8.45
N GLU A 113 -8.63 -14.60 9.01
CA GLU A 113 -9.89 -14.97 8.37
C GLU A 113 -10.91 -13.84 8.61
N VAL A 114 -11.60 -13.41 7.55
CA VAL A 114 -12.37 -12.17 7.56
C VAL A 114 -13.58 -12.25 8.50
N VAL A 115 -14.38 -13.30 8.39
CA VAL A 115 -15.62 -13.42 9.17
C VAL A 115 -15.34 -13.56 10.66
N THR A 116 -14.37 -14.39 11.02
CA THR A 116 -13.93 -14.57 12.41
C THR A 116 -13.37 -13.28 12.98
N THR A 117 -12.53 -12.57 12.22
CA THR A 117 -11.96 -11.30 12.65
C THR A 117 -13.03 -10.26 12.92
N ILE A 118 -14.00 -10.13 12.03
CA ILE A 118 -15.13 -9.19 12.20
C ILE A 118 -16.00 -9.58 13.39
N SER A 119 -16.24 -10.88 13.59
CA SER A 119 -17.07 -11.38 14.70
C SER A 119 -16.42 -11.12 16.08
N ASN A 120 -15.11 -11.07 16.14
CA ASN A 120 -14.37 -10.78 17.37
C ASN A 120 -14.31 -9.28 17.72
N ILE A 121 -14.80 -8.39 16.85
CA ILE A 121 -14.83 -6.95 17.15
C ILE A 121 -16.04 -6.65 18.05
N THR A 122 -15.77 -6.40 19.33
CA THR A 122 -16.79 -6.14 20.34
C THR A 122 -17.17 -4.66 20.50
N LEU A 123 -16.37 -3.75 19.94
CA LEU A 123 -16.47 -2.30 20.20
C LEU A 123 -17.52 -1.56 19.37
N PHE A 124 -18.24 -2.21 18.50
CA PHE A 124 -19.39 -1.57 17.82
C PHE A 124 -20.59 -1.44 18.78
N ARG A 125 -20.38 -0.82 19.95
CA ARG A 125 -21.45 -0.60 20.95
C ARG A 125 -22.50 0.39 20.46
N GLU A 126 -22.09 1.33 19.62
CA GLU A 126 -22.99 2.28 18.96
C GLU A 126 -23.29 1.80 17.55
N LYS A 127 -24.55 1.86 17.15
CA LYS A 127 -25.03 1.45 15.84
C LYS A 127 -24.69 2.49 14.77
N GLY A 128 -23.37 2.72 14.55
CA GLY A 128 -22.86 3.61 13.52
C GLY A 128 -22.61 2.91 12.17
N ILE A 129 -22.02 3.66 11.24
CA ILE A 129 -21.72 3.18 9.88
C ILE A 129 -20.80 1.95 9.90
N GLU A 130 -19.82 1.91 10.79
CA GLU A 130 -18.87 0.80 10.93
C GLU A 130 -19.55 -0.48 11.39
N TYR A 131 -20.52 -0.40 12.29
CA TYR A 131 -21.28 -1.55 12.74
C TYR A 131 -22.05 -2.21 11.59
N TYR A 132 -22.76 -1.41 10.79
CA TYR A 132 -23.52 -1.94 9.66
C TYR A 132 -22.61 -2.42 8.54
N PHE A 133 -21.51 -1.70 8.30
CA PHE A 133 -20.50 -2.12 7.34
C PHE A 133 -19.86 -3.46 7.73
N ALA A 134 -19.49 -3.64 8.99
CA ALA A 134 -18.95 -4.92 9.49
C ALA A 134 -19.93 -6.07 9.31
N LYS A 135 -21.22 -5.85 9.59
CA LYS A 135 -22.27 -6.86 9.33
C LYS A 135 -22.41 -7.18 7.83
N ALA A 136 -22.35 -6.14 6.99
CA ALA A 136 -22.40 -6.33 5.54
C ALA A 136 -21.14 -7.09 5.05
N LEU A 137 -19.97 -6.79 5.57
CA LEU A 137 -18.73 -7.49 5.23
C LEU A 137 -18.78 -8.98 5.61
N ALA A 138 -19.29 -9.30 6.80
CA ALA A 138 -19.44 -10.68 7.25
C ALA A 138 -20.41 -11.50 6.37
N LEU A 139 -21.41 -10.85 5.74
CA LEU A 139 -22.31 -11.48 4.78
C LEU A 139 -21.73 -11.55 3.36
N PHE A 140 -21.03 -10.50 2.96
CA PHE A 140 -20.44 -10.37 1.62
C PHE A 140 -19.29 -11.36 1.41
N TRP A 141 -18.41 -11.51 2.38
CA TRP A 141 -17.16 -12.23 2.20
C TRP A 141 -17.33 -13.71 1.84
N PRO A 142 -18.18 -14.50 2.56
CA PRO A 142 -18.43 -15.90 2.17
C PRO A 142 -19.03 -16.03 0.77
N LEU A 143 -19.91 -15.08 0.38
CA LEU A 143 -20.51 -15.08 -0.95
C LEU A 143 -19.45 -14.77 -2.03
N PHE A 144 -18.54 -13.82 -1.76
CA PHE A 144 -17.42 -13.51 -2.62
C PHE A 144 -16.52 -14.75 -2.81
N GLU A 145 -16.11 -15.42 -1.71
CA GLU A 145 -15.30 -16.63 -1.77
C GLU A 145 -15.97 -17.77 -2.54
N GLU A 146 -17.26 -18.03 -2.27
CA GLU A 146 -18.03 -19.03 -3.00
C GLU A 146 -18.08 -18.70 -4.49
N THR A 147 -18.26 -17.43 -4.85
CA THR A 147 -18.39 -17.00 -6.24
C THR A 147 -17.07 -17.15 -7.00
N ILE A 148 -15.94 -16.71 -6.42
CA ILE A 148 -14.64 -16.88 -7.06
C ILE A 148 -14.26 -18.35 -7.17
N HIS A 149 -14.55 -19.16 -6.16
CA HIS A 149 -14.32 -20.61 -6.19
C HIS A 149 -15.10 -21.31 -7.30
N LYS A 150 -16.42 -21.05 -7.42
CA LYS A 150 -17.28 -21.59 -8.48
C LYS A 150 -16.81 -21.24 -9.89
N ASN A 151 -16.11 -20.12 -10.04
CA ASN A 151 -15.56 -19.67 -11.33
C ASN A 151 -14.09 -20.05 -11.54
N ASN A 152 -13.50 -20.89 -10.68
CA ASN A 152 -12.09 -21.29 -10.69
C ASN A 152 -11.14 -20.07 -10.69
N ILE A 153 -11.49 -19.06 -9.91
CA ILE A 153 -10.67 -17.86 -9.70
C ILE A 153 -10.06 -17.92 -8.31
N MET A 154 -8.86 -17.42 -8.19
CA MET A 154 -8.14 -17.33 -6.93
C MET A 154 -7.52 -15.95 -6.78
N THR A 155 -7.66 -15.35 -5.60
CA THR A 155 -6.91 -14.15 -5.23
C THR A 155 -5.49 -14.52 -4.81
N PHE A 156 -4.56 -13.58 -4.88
CA PHE A 156 -3.19 -13.80 -4.36
C PHE A 156 -3.23 -14.09 -2.85
N ASN A 157 -4.06 -13.37 -2.10
CA ASN A 157 -4.21 -13.62 -0.68
C ASN A 157 -4.66 -15.06 -0.41
N ARG A 158 -5.67 -15.54 -1.11
CA ARG A 158 -6.14 -16.92 -0.96
C ARG A 158 -5.07 -17.95 -1.31
N MET A 159 -4.26 -17.68 -2.33
CA MET A 159 -3.13 -18.52 -2.67
C MET A 159 -2.12 -18.61 -1.51
N PHE A 160 -1.76 -17.47 -0.92
CA PHE A 160 -0.83 -17.45 0.21
C PHE A 160 -1.41 -18.15 1.45
N ILE A 161 -2.71 -17.98 1.75
CA ILE A 161 -3.40 -18.69 2.83
C ILE A 161 -3.29 -20.21 2.60
N MET A 162 -3.65 -20.67 1.41
CA MET A 162 -3.62 -22.09 1.08
C MET A 162 -2.22 -22.69 1.21
N PHE A 163 -1.18 -21.97 0.78
CA PHE A 163 0.21 -22.44 0.88
C PHE A 163 0.85 -22.20 2.25
N SER A 164 0.15 -21.51 3.16
CA SER A 164 0.54 -21.35 4.57
C SER A 164 -0.13 -22.39 5.48
N ASP A 165 -1.16 -23.08 5.00
CA ASP A 165 -1.90 -24.08 5.76
C ASP A 165 -1.07 -25.36 5.92
N GLU A 166 -0.68 -25.65 7.16
CA GLU A 166 0.15 -26.82 7.49
C GLU A 166 -0.53 -28.15 7.14
N LEU A 167 -1.85 -28.24 7.28
CA LEU A 167 -2.60 -29.45 6.94
C LEU A 167 -2.59 -29.70 5.43
N VAL A 168 -2.80 -28.65 4.64
CA VAL A 168 -2.72 -28.74 3.17
C VAL A 168 -1.32 -29.14 2.73
N LEU A 169 -0.29 -28.56 3.35
CA LEU A 169 1.11 -28.89 3.05
C LEU A 169 1.45 -30.33 3.42
N GLN A 170 1.00 -30.81 4.58
CA GLN A 170 1.20 -32.20 5.02
C GLN A 170 0.55 -33.20 4.06
N GLN A 171 -0.73 -32.99 3.70
CA GLN A 171 -1.45 -33.87 2.80
C GLN A 171 -0.87 -33.92 1.39
N ARG A 172 -0.19 -32.86 0.96
CA ARG A 172 0.38 -32.73 -0.38
C ARG A 172 1.91 -32.76 -0.41
N ARG A 173 2.54 -33.15 0.68
CA ARG A 173 4.01 -33.14 0.83
C ARG A 173 4.72 -33.87 -0.31
N ASP A 174 4.21 -35.02 -0.74
CA ASP A 174 4.83 -35.78 -1.82
C ASP A 174 4.75 -35.06 -3.17
N LEU A 175 3.66 -34.34 -3.43
CA LEU A 175 3.51 -33.55 -4.65
C LEU A 175 4.45 -32.35 -4.68
N PHE A 176 4.76 -31.79 -3.53
CA PHE A 176 5.58 -30.58 -3.42
C PHE A 176 7.05 -30.86 -3.08
N LYS A 177 7.39 -32.07 -2.65
CA LYS A 177 8.73 -32.47 -2.19
C LYS A 177 9.87 -31.98 -3.11
N ASN A 178 9.73 -32.18 -4.40
CA ASN A 178 10.74 -31.77 -5.37
C ASN A 178 10.64 -30.29 -5.79
N LYS A 179 9.48 -29.64 -5.59
CA LYS A 179 9.25 -28.25 -5.95
C LYS A 179 9.78 -27.30 -4.87
N TYR A 180 9.69 -27.67 -3.59
CA TYR A 180 10.20 -26.87 -2.48
C TYR A 180 11.74 -26.85 -2.36
N VAL A 181 12.45 -27.76 -3.02
CA VAL A 181 13.92 -27.72 -3.09
C VAL A 181 14.43 -26.36 -3.56
N ARG A 182 13.71 -25.74 -4.49
CA ARG A 182 14.10 -24.44 -5.06
C ARG A 182 14.04 -23.29 -4.05
N PHE A 183 13.37 -23.48 -2.92
CA PHE A 183 13.19 -22.52 -1.85
C PHE A 183 13.99 -22.85 -0.59
N GLU A 184 14.99 -23.69 -0.71
CA GLU A 184 15.85 -24.05 0.42
C GLU A 184 16.67 -22.85 0.90
N ASN A 185 17.17 -22.03 -0.04
CA ASN A 185 17.88 -20.80 0.27
C ASN A 185 17.09 -19.60 -0.28
N LEU A 186 16.52 -18.82 0.61
CA LEU A 186 15.68 -17.67 0.26
C LEU A 186 16.43 -16.37 0.53
N LEU A 187 16.49 -15.52 -0.48
CA LEU A 187 16.86 -14.10 -0.36
C LEU A 187 15.63 -13.29 -0.71
N VAL A 188 15.15 -12.52 0.24
CA VAL A 188 13.93 -11.70 0.09
C VAL A 188 14.32 -10.25 0.23
N ASP A 189 14.24 -9.52 -0.88
CA ASP A 189 14.48 -8.07 -0.93
C ASP A 189 13.21 -7.29 -0.60
N GLU A 190 13.37 -6.03 -0.19
CA GLU A 190 12.29 -5.15 0.25
C GLU A 190 11.39 -5.81 1.33
N PHE A 191 12.01 -6.53 2.25
CA PHE A 191 11.29 -7.37 3.23
C PHE A 191 10.36 -6.55 4.14
N GLN A 192 10.64 -5.27 4.35
CA GLN A 192 9.78 -4.36 5.13
C GLN A 192 8.40 -4.11 4.48
N ASP A 193 8.23 -4.48 3.21
CA ASP A 193 6.98 -4.28 2.47
C ASP A 193 6.11 -5.53 2.39
N ILE A 194 6.57 -6.67 2.93
CA ILE A 194 5.74 -7.87 2.94
C ILE A 194 4.59 -7.74 3.95
N SER A 195 3.47 -8.36 3.61
CA SER A 195 2.37 -8.50 4.55
C SER A 195 2.60 -9.69 5.50
N PRO A 196 1.95 -9.70 6.67
CA PRO A 196 1.96 -10.85 7.58
C PRO A 196 1.62 -12.18 6.91
N GLN A 197 0.71 -12.14 5.96
CA GLN A 197 0.32 -13.33 5.21
C GLN A 197 1.43 -13.88 4.32
N ILE A 198 2.18 -13.01 3.64
CA ILE A 198 3.36 -13.43 2.86
C ILE A 198 4.43 -13.99 3.80
N ALA A 199 4.63 -13.37 4.96
CA ALA A 199 5.55 -13.89 5.97
C ALA A 199 5.15 -15.29 6.47
N ASN A 200 3.86 -15.54 6.69
CA ASN A 200 3.33 -16.86 7.06
C ASN A 200 3.61 -17.90 5.98
N TRP A 201 3.43 -17.55 4.71
CA TRP A 201 3.76 -18.44 3.59
C TRP A 201 5.25 -18.76 3.52
N LEU A 202 6.14 -17.77 3.63
CA LEU A 202 7.59 -17.98 3.67
C LEU A 202 7.99 -18.89 4.84
N ARG A 203 7.39 -18.67 6.02
CA ARG A 203 7.60 -19.48 7.21
C ARG A 203 7.17 -20.92 7.00
N ALA A 204 6.02 -21.15 6.36
CA ALA A 204 5.52 -22.48 6.05
C ALA A 204 6.45 -23.23 5.10
N ILE A 205 6.94 -22.59 4.04
CA ILE A 205 7.94 -23.17 3.13
C ILE A 205 9.23 -23.53 3.89
N HIS A 206 9.71 -22.62 4.73
CA HIS A 206 10.92 -22.82 5.52
C HIS A 206 10.80 -24.03 6.46
N LYS A 207 9.66 -24.15 7.14
CA LYS A 207 9.32 -25.29 8.01
C LYS A 207 9.27 -26.60 7.23
N GLU A 208 8.61 -26.63 6.07
CA GLU A 208 8.56 -27.83 5.24
C GLU A 208 9.95 -28.27 4.74
N ASN A 209 10.80 -27.35 4.34
CA ASN A 209 12.19 -27.68 3.97
C ASN A 209 12.97 -28.24 5.16
N ALA A 210 12.77 -27.74 6.37
CA ALA A 210 13.40 -28.28 7.58
C ALA A 210 12.91 -29.71 7.90
N ILE A 211 11.60 -29.98 7.77
CA ILE A 211 11.02 -31.32 7.97
C ILE A 211 11.58 -32.32 6.96
N LEU A 212 11.89 -31.90 5.73
CA LEU A 212 12.51 -32.73 4.71
C LEU A 212 14.02 -32.95 4.92
N SER A 213 14.53 -32.70 6.13
CA SER A 213 15.93 -32.82 6.52
C SER A 213 16.91 -31.96 5.70
N ARG A 214 16.42 -30.85 5.16
CA ARG A 214 17.22 -29.80 4.53
C ARG A 214 17.67 -28.79 5.58
N ARG A 215 18.68 -28.01 5.25
CA ARG A 215 19.15 -26.90 6.09
C ARG A 215 18.74 -25.57 5.48
N PRO A 216 17.43 -25.23 5.51
CA PRO A 216 16.95 -24.05 4.83
C PRO A 216 17.53 -22.79 5.46
N THR A 217 17.86 -21.82 4.60
CA THR A 217 18.32 -20.49 5.02
C THR A 217 17.38 -19.43 4.49
N ILE A 218 17.24 -18.34 5.24
CA ILE A 218 16.50 -17.16 4.80
C ILE A 218 17.28 -15.90 5.15
N MET A 219 17.44 -15.04 4.16
CA MET A 219 18.02 -13.71 4.31
C MET A 219 16.97 -12.67 3.94
N ALA A 220 16.61 -11.84 4.90
CA ALA A 220 15.74 -10.69 4.69
C ALA A 220 16.60 -9.45 4.46
N ILE A 221 16.40 -8.79 3.34
CA ILE A 221 17.06 -7.52 2.99
C ILE A 221 15.99 -6.45 2.96
N GLY A 222 16.25 -5.31 3.60
CA GLY A 222 15.24 -4.26 3.65
C GLY A 222 15.67 -3.04 4.45
N ASP A 223 14.81 -2.04 4.43
CA ASP A 223 14.94 -0.80 5.18
C ASP A 223 13.59 -0.43 5.78
N ASP A 224 13.42 -0.60 7.10
CA ASP A 224 12.18 -0.28 7.82
C ASP A 224 11.78 1.20 7.69
N TRP A 225 12.75 2.09 7.45
CA TRP A 225 12.49 3.50 7.18
C TRP A 225 11.82 3.74 5.82
N GLN A 226 11.88 2.77 4.90
CA GLN A 226 11.22 2.82 3.59
C GLN A 226 9.93 1.97 3.52
N SER A 227 9.37 1.55 4.66
CA SER A 227 8.09 0.85 4.72
C SER A 227 6.93 1.83 4.53
N ILE A 228 6.30 1.83 3.35
CA ILE A 228 5.27 2.79 2.94
C ILE A 228 4.01 2.13 2.39
N TYR A 229 3.70 0.91 2.82
CA TYR A 229 2.55 0.14 2.35
C TYR A 229 1.66 -0.42 3.48
N SER A 230 1.65 0.25 4.65
CA SER A 230 0.79 -0.16 5.78
C SER A 230 -0.70 -0.06 5.44
N TRP A 231 -1.07 0.89 4.56
CA TRP A 231 -2.44 1.05 4.09
C TRP A 231 -3.01 -0.19 3.40
N ARG A 232 -2.18 -1.09 2.88
CA ARG A 232 -2.57 -2.38 2.27
C ARG A 232 -2.15 -3.61 3.08
N GLY A 233 -1.79 -3.42 4.36
CA GLY A 233 -1.51 -4.50 5.31
C GLY A 233 -0.04 -4.92 5.42
N SER A 234 0.92 -4.27 4.75
CA SER A 234 2.34 -4.48 5.03
C SER A 234 2.70 -3.91 6.39
N SER A 235 3.68 -4.50 7.07
CA SER A 235 4.15 -4.00 8.35
C SER A 235 5.65 -4.19 8.51
N PRO A 236 6.39 -3.14 8.90
CA PRO A 236 7.80 -3.26 9.23
C PRO A 236 8.05 -4.07 10.51
N ASP A 237 7.02 -4.32 11.34
CA ASP A 237 7.17 -5.08 12.60
C ASP A 237 7.73 -6.47 12.35
N ILE A 238 7.36 -7.13 11.24
CA ILE A 238 7.88 -8.46 10.90
C ILE A 238 9.37 -8.40 10.59
N PHE A 239 9.82 -7.36 9.89
CA PHE A 239 11.23 -7.15 9.60
C PHE A 239 12.03 -6.81 10.86
N MET A 240 11.51 -5.91 11.69
CA MET A 240 12.15 -5.50 12.95
C MET A 240 12.24 -6.63 13.98
N ASN A 241 11.25 -7.54 13.99
CA ASN A 241 11.20 -8.69 14.89
C ASN A 241 11.45 -10.01 14.13
N PHE A 242 12.34 -9.99 13.13
CA PHE A 242 12.58 -11.12 12.23
C PHE A 242 12.89 -12.43 12.94
N SER A 243 13.68 -12.39 14.02
CA SER A 243 14.02 -13.57 14.81
C SER A 243 12.83 -14.28 15.45
N ASP A 244 11.78 -13.55 15.79
CA ASP A 244 10.59 -14.11 16.42
C ASP A 244 9.70 -14.79 15.36
N PHE A 245 9.70 -14.26 14.14
CA PHE A 245 8.97 -14.84 13.02
C PHE A 245 9.66 -16.07 12.42
N PHE A 246 10.98 -16.06 12.34
CA PHE A 246 11.79 -17.10 11.73
C PHE A 246 12.82 -17.63 12.75
N PRO A 247 12.37 -18.34 13.81
CA PRO A 247 13.28 -18.84 14.84
C PRO A 247 14.26 -19.83 14.26
N VAL A 248 15.53 -19.74 14.66
CA VAL A 248 16.60 -20.65 14.25
C VAL A 248 16.63 -21.86 15.18
N HIS A 249 16.84 -23.05 14.61
CA HIS A 249 17.10 -24.24 15.40
C HIS A 249 18.41 -24.09 16.19
N LYS A 250 18.40 -24.48 17.47
CA LYS A 250 19.53 -24.27 18.40
C LYS A 250 20.88 -24.80 17.87
N SER A 251 20.87 -25.87 17.07
CA SER A 251 22.09 -26.43 16.46
C SER A 251 22.69 -25.61 15.32
N LEU A 252 21.95 -24.62 14.78
CA LEU A 252 22.39 -23.80 13.64
C LEU A 252 22.95 -22.43 14.07
N GLY A 253 23.04 -22.18 15.37
CA GLY A 253 23.59 -20.93 15.91
C GLY A 253 22.54 -19.84 16.16
N LYS A 254 22.93 -18.57 15.98
CA LYS A 254 22.07 -17.41 16.20
C LYS A 254 21.82 -16.65 14.89
N HIS A 255 20.74 -15.89 14.86
CA HIS A 255 20.53 -14.90 13.82
C HIS A 255 21.71 -13.91 13.75
N LYS A 256 22.04 -13.50 12.53
CA LYS A 256 23.03 -12.47 12.27
C LYS A 256 22.34 -11.28 11.61
N THR A 257 22.43 -10.10 12.24
CA THR A 257 22.00 -8.84 11.66
C THR A 257 23.23 -8.08 11.20
N VAL A 258 23.17 -7.53 9.99
CA VAL A 258 24.22 -6.68 9.39
C VAL A 258 23.56 -5.38 8.97
N PHE A 259 24.14 -4.26 9.39
CA PHE A 259 23.70 -2.93 8.97
C PHE A 259 24.58 -2.46 7.81
N MET A 260 23.93 -2.00 6.74
CA MET A 260 24.58 -1.29 5.63
C MET A 260 24.27 0.20 5.81
N MET A 261 25.24 0.95 6.33
CA MET A 261 25.04 2.35 6.72
C MET A 261 25.49 3.32 5.63
N GLU A 262 26.33 2.87 4.71
CA GLU A 262 26.87 3.69 3.64
C GLU A 262 25.82 4.01 2.58
N ASN A 263 25.62 5.31 2.36
CA ASN A 263 24.72 5.83 1.33
C ASN A 263 25.52 6.44 0.18
N TYR A 264 25.41 5.83 -1.00
CA TYR A 264 26.08 6.25 -2.22
C TYR A 264 25.21 7.12 -3.14
N ARG A 265 24.00 7.45 -2.72
CA ARG A 265 23.00 8.17 -3.54
C ARG A 265 22.99 9.66 -3.25
N SER A 266 22.66 10.04 -2.04
CA SER A 266 22.33 11.41 -1.65
C SER A 266 23.47 12.10 -0.93
N ASP A 267 23.58 13.42 -1.08
CA ASP A 267 24.52 14.24 -0.33
C ASP A 267 24.16 14.27 1.16
N ALA A 268 25.15 14.50 2.02
CA ALA A 268 25.02 14.40 3.48
C ALA A 268 23.90 15.32 4.05
N ALA A 269 23.79 16.54 3.55
CA ALA A 269 22.77 17.49 4.03
C ALA A 269 21.34 16.99 3.74
N ILE A 270 21.12 16.32 2.60
CA ILE A 270 19.83 15.72 2.24
C ILE A 270 19.52 14.57 3.20
N LEU A 271 20.52 13.71 3.49
CA LEU A 271 20.32 12.59 4.42
C LEU A 271 19.99 13.09 5.82
N ASN A 272 20.72 14.09 6.32
CA ASN A 272 20.46 14.67 7.63
C ASN A 272 19.05 15.23 7.76
N ASP A 273 18.53 15.89 6.73
CA ASP A 273 17.16 16.38 6.71
C ASP A 273 16.13 15.24 6.62
N ALA A 274 16.41 14.20 5.82
CA ALA A 274 15.54 13.03 5.76
C ALA A 274 15.48 12.29 7.11
N GLU A 275 16.59 12.20 7.84
CA GLU A 275 16.66 11.55 9.14
C GLU A 275 15.91 12.30 10.24
N LYS A 276 15.77 13.64 10.13
CA LYS A 276 14.87 14.42 11.01
C LYS A 276 13.43 13.89 10.96
N MET A 277 12.95 13.45 9.79
CA MET A 277 11.62 12.83 9.67
C MET A 277 11.55 11.52 10.43
N MET A 278 12.63 10.75 10.40
CA MET A 278 12.68 9.48 11.09
C MET A 278 12.74 9.63 12.62
N ALA A 279 13.20 10.77 13.14
CA ALA A 279 13.11 11.05 14.59
C ALA A 279 11.67 11.01 15.12
N LEU A 280 10.69 11.32 14.28
CA LEU A 280 9.26 11.39 14.61
C LEU A 280 8.55 10.02 14.57
N VAL A 281 9.14 9.02 13.92
CA VAL A 281 8.58 7.67 13.77
C VAL A 281 8.76 6.88 15.07
N LYS A 282 7.69 6.29 15.58
CA LYS A 282 7.72 5.48 16.81
C LYS A 282 8.25 4.07 16.57
N GLY A 283 7.72 3.40 15.54
CA GLY A 283 8.09 2.02 15.21
C GLY A 283 9.24 1.95 14.21
N LYS A 284 10.50 1.99 14.67
CA LYS A 284 11.68 1.95 13.80
C LYS A 284 12.89 1.29 14.44
N ILE A 285 13.81 0.83 13.60
CA ILE A 285 15.19 0.50 14.00
C ILE A 285 16.00 1.80 14.07
N ILE A 286 16.71 2.00 15.17
CA ILE A 286 17.61 3.15 15.33
C ILE A 286 18.86 2.88 14.51
N LYS A 287 19.15 3.73 13.56
CA LYS A 287 20.32 3.67 12.68
C LYS A 287 20.64 5.07 12.15
N GLU A 288 21.82 5.25 11.60
CA GLU A 288 22.29 6.48 10.96
C GLU A 288 22.79 6.12 9.56
N SER A 289 22.62 7.02 8.60
CA SER A 289 23.17 6.86 7.25
C SER A 289 24.43 7.69 7.10
N ILE A 290 25.45 7.11 6.48
CA ILE A 290 26.73 7.77 6.20
C ILE A 290 26.81 8.06 4.71
N SER A 291 26.80 9.34 4.31
CA SER A 291 27.01 9.68 2.91
C SER A 291 28.44 9.37 2.48
N CYS A 292 28.57 8.52 1.47
CA CYS A 292 29.85 8.25 0.81
C CYS A 292 30.07 9.13 -0.43
N ARG A 293 29.14 10.04 -0.68
CA ARG A 293 29.24 10.98 -1.79
C ARG A 293 30.17 12.15 -1.46
N LYS A 294 31.04 12.52 -2.39
CA LYS A 294 31.75 13.78 -2.30
C LYS A 294 30.78 14.91 -2.64
N PRO A 295 30.69 15.98 -1.86
CA PRO A 295 29.85 17.13 -2.17
C PRO A 295 30.19 17.66 -3.58
N ASP A 296 29.17 17.84 -4.40
CA ASP A 296 29.24 18.31 -5.78
C ASP A 296 28.21 19.43 -5.98
N GLY A 297 28.32 20.47 -5.17
CA GLY A 297 27.41 21.61 -5.18
C GLY A 297 27.20 22.23 -3.81
N ASP A 298 26.05 22.88 -3.66
CA ASP A 298 25.62 23.49 -2.41
C ASP A 298 25.33 22.40 -1.37
N GLU A 299 25.94 22.48 -0.23
CA GLU A 299 25.74 21.60 0.92
C GLU A 299 24.40 21.90 1.63
N HIS A 300 23.33 22.16 0.86
CA HIS A 300 22.02 22.46 1.40
C HIS A 300 21.15 21.19 1.42
N GLY A 301 20.38 20.99 2.49
CA GLY A 301 19.41 19.90 2.58
C GLY A 301 18.16 20.17 1.74
N VAL A 302 16.99 20.18 2.38
CA VAL A 302 15.70 20.41 1.70
C VAL A 302 15.37 21.91 1.64
N TYR A 303 15.16 22.44 0.43
CA TYR A 303 14.65 23.79 0.21
C TYR A 303 13.12 23.81 0.35
N CYS A 304 12.60 24.48 1.37
CA CYS A 304 11.17 24.49 1.69
C CYS A 304 10.48 25.75 1.17
N TYR A 305 9.36 25.57 0.45
CA TYR A 305 8.53 26.62 -0.11
C TYR A 305 7.07 26.47 0.35
N GLY A 306 6.67 27.32 1.32
CA GLY A 306 5.26 27.41 1.73
C GLY A 306 4.46 28.30 0.79
N TYR A 307 3.35 27.80 0.23
CA TYR A 307 2.43 28.57 -0.60
C TYR A 307 1.06 28.78 0.07
N ASP A 308 0.32 29.79 -0.39
CA ASP A 308 -1.01 30.08 0.11
C ASP A 308 -2.05 29.45 -0.83
N ASP A 309 -2.67 28.36 -0.36
CA ASP A 309 -3.63 27.58 -1.13
C ASP A 309 -4.98 28.31 -1.31
N LYS A 310 -5.23 29.35 -0.51
CA LYS A 310 -6.47 30.13 -0.55
C LYS A 310 -6.43 31.27 -1.58
N LYS A 311 -5.27 31.59 -2.09
CA LYS A 311 -5.12 32.56 -3.17
C LYS A 311 -5.28 31.84 -4.49
N ASP A 312 -6.31 32.22 -5.24
CA ASP A 312 -6.60 31.73 -6.58
C ASP A 312 -5.59 32.32 -7.61
N ASP A 313 -4.33 32.44 -7.22
CA ASP A 313 -3.25 32.88 -8.06
C ASP A 313 -2.30 31.69 -8.36
N ASN A 314 -2.00 31.49 -9.60
CA ASN A 314 -1.03 30.48 -10.03
C ASN A 314 0.43 30.88 -9.73
N SER A 315 0.66 31.86 -8.86
CA SER A 315 2.01 32.42 -8.62
C SER A 315 2.99 31.35 -8.10
N TRP A 316 2.55 30.51 -7.17
CA TRP A 316 3.39 29.43 -6.65
C TRP A 316 3.64 28.35 -7.69
N LYS A 317 2.65 28.03 -8.56
CA LYS A 317 2.82 27.07 -9.67
C LYS A 317 3.82 27.60 -10.68
N ASN A 318 3.73 28.88 -11.05
CA ASN A 318 4.69 29.55 -11.91
C ASN A 318 6.11 29.46 -11.34
N LYS A 319 6.26 29.74 -10.04
CA LYS A 319 7.56 29.62 -9.35
C LYS A 319 8.08 28.18 -9.38
N ALA A 320 7.20 27.21 -9.12
CA ALA A 320 7.57 25.80 -9.11
C ALA A 320 8.02 25.29 -10.50
N ILE A 321 7.24 25.58 -11.55
CA ILE A 321 7.61 25.14 -12.91
C ILE A 321 8.84 25.88 -13.43
N GLN A 322 9.02 27.16 -13.09
CA GLN A 322 10.23 27.89 -13.42
C GLN A 322 11.46 27.25 -12.75
N LEU A 323 11.38 26.94 -11.46
CA LEU A 323 12.43 26.24 -10.74
C LEU A 323 12.76 24.90 -11.40
N ILE A 324 11.75 24.10 -11.75
CA ILE A 324 11.96 22.81 -12.46
C ILE A 324 12.71 23.05 -13.77
N TYR A 325 12.33 24.07 -14.55
CA TYR A 325 12.97 24.39 -15.81
C TYR A 325 14.43 24.84 -15.65
N GLU A 326 14.70 25.70 -14.68
CA GLU A 326 16.06 26.17 -14.35
C GLU A 326 16.95 25.02 -13.91
N GLN A 327 16.47 24.17 -12.99
CA GLN A 327 17.20 22.99 -12.54
C GLN A 327 17.47 22.00 -13.69
N LEU A 328 16.49 21.79 -14.57
CA LEU A 328 16.68 20.92 -15.73
C LEU A 328 17.77 21.42 -16.67
N ASN A 329 17.86 22.73 -16.89
CA ASN A 329 18.91 23.33 -17.73
C ASN A 329 20.30 23.23 -17.07
N MET A 330 20.37 23.41 -15.76
CA MET A 330 21.64 23.22 -15.02
C MET A 330 22.17 21.80 -15.14
N VAL A 331 21.29 20.80 -15.00
CA VAL A 331 21.68 19.37 -15.00
C VAL A 331 21.97 18.86 -16.41
N LYS A 332 21.24 19.31 -17.45
CA LYS A 332 21.46 18.90 -18.85
C LYS A 332 22.85 19.28 -19.37
N ASN A 333 23.42 20.33 -18.85
CA ASN A 333 24.77 20.79 -19.24
C ASN A 333 25.88 19.90 -18.64
N GLN A 334 25.55 19.00 -17.72
CA GLN A 334 26.46 18.00 -17.18
C GLN A 334 26.41 16.73 -18.04
N LYS A 335 27.56 16.15 -18.40
CA LYS A 335 27.80 15.14 -19.44
C LYS A 335 27.06 13.78 -19.36
N HIS A 336 25.92 13.64 -18.70
CA HIS A 336 25.19 12.37 -18.59
C HIS A 336 23.91 12.35 -19.46
N LYS A 337 24.00 11.82 -20.67
CA LYS A 337 22.96 11.91 -21.72
C LYS A 337 21.68 11.09 -21.51
N ASP A 338 21.66 10.08 -20.62
CA ASP A 338 20.56 9.08 -20.59
C ASP A 338 19.89 8.88 -19.23
N LYS A 339 20.04 9.81 -18.28
CA LYS A 339 19.45 9.66 -16.92
C LYS A 339 18.25 10.59 -16.71
N THR A 340 17.31 10.16 -15.89
CA THR A 340 16.30 11.05 -15.31
C THR A 340 17.01 12.14 -14.52
N HIS A 341 16.88 13.37 -14.97
CA HIS A 341 17.55 14.50 -14.33
C HIS A 341 16.72 15.02 -13.17
N ILE A 342 15.42 15.15 -13.38
CA ILE A 342 14.49 15.66 -12.38
C ILE A 342 13.41 14.62 -12.11
N ILE A 343 13.14 14.40 -10.83
CA ILE A 343 12.00 13.62 -10.37
C ILE A 343 11.04 14.57 -9.63
N VAL A 344 9.79 14.62 -10.10
CA VAL A 344 8.71 15.42 -9.51
C VAL A 344 7.77 14.49 -8.79
N LEU A 345 7.59 14.70 -7.51
CA LEU A 345 6.88 13.81 -6.61
C LEU A 345 5.67 14.49 -5.97
N SER A 346 4.60 13.75 -5.82
CA SER A 346 3.49 14.10 -4.94
C SER A 346 2.86 12.82 -4.37
N ARG A 347 2.07 12.97 -3.33
CA ARG A 347 1.27 11.88 -2.79
C ARG A 347 0.14 11.45 -3.75
N THR A 348 -0.40 12.40 -4.53
CA THR A 348 -1.56 12.19 -5.40
C THR A 348 -1.23 12.36 -6.89
N ASN A 349 -1.98 11.67 -7.75
CA ASN A 349 -1.85 11.83 -9.20
C ASN A 349 -2.44 13.17 -9.68
N ASN A 350 -3.41 13.76 -8.95
CA ASN A 350 -4.09 14.99 -9.37
C ASN A 350 -3.11 16.16 -9.38
N THR A 351 -2.38 16.39 -8.28
CA THR A 351 -1.34 17.42 -8.21
C THR A 351 -0.27 17.23 -9.28
N LEU A 352 0.18 15.99 -9.48
CA LEU A 352 1.18 15.69 -10.52
C LEU A 352 0.69 16.02 -11.92
N LYS A 353 -0.57 15.68 -12.22
CA LYS A 353 -1.18 15.99 -13.50
C LYS A 353 -1.27 17.51 -13.70
N GLU A 354 -1.76 18.23 -12.70
CA GLU A 354 -1.89 19.68 -12.75
C GLU A 354 -0.55 20.38 -13.02
N ILE A 355 0.49 20.07 -12.23
CA ILE A 355 1.83 20.66 -12.41
C ILE A 355 2.44 20.26 -13.74
N ARG A 356 2.27 19.02 -14.17
CA ARG A 356 2.76 18.54 -15.46
C ARG A 356 2.11 19.29 -16.63
N ASP A 357 0.77 19.41 -16.61
CA ASP A 357 0.03 20.06 -17.69
C ASP A 357 0.40 21.54 -17.75
N PHE A 358 0.53 22.21 -16.59
CA PHE A 358 0.97 23.59 -16.48
C PHE A 358 2.42 23.81 -16.97
N TYR A 359 3.31 22.84 -16.70
CA TYR A 359 4.68 22.84 -17.21
C TYR A 359 4.73 22.69 -18.74
N ILE A 360 3.92 21.76 -19.29
CA ILE A 360 3.85 21.51 -20.74
C ILE A 360 3.33 22.73 -21.48
N GLU A 361 2.29 23.37 -20.97
CA GLU A 361 1.72 24.59 -21.54
C GLU A 361 2.78 25.69 -21.70
N ARG A 362 3.66 25.87 -20.70
CA ARG A 362 4.68 26.93 -20.72
C ARG A 362 5.97 26.56 -21.45
N TYR A 363 6.44 25.34 -21.33
CA TYR A 363 7.78 24.93 -21.81
C TYR A 363 7.77 23.85 -22.89
N GLY A 364 6.63 23.31 -23.22
CA GLY A 364 6.38 22.39 -24.34
C GLY A 364 6.84 20.95 -24.13
N SER A 365 7.92 20.68 -23.40
CA SER A 365 8.50 19.34 -23.33
C SER A 365 8.95 18.95 -21.93
N ILE A 366 8.61 17.74 -21.51
CA ILE A 366 9.00 17.14 -20.23
C ILE A 366 10.20 16.18 -20.34
N LYS A 367 10.96 16.22 -21.44
CA LYS A 367 12.12 15.33 -21.62
C LYS A 367 13.16 15.54 -20.50
N GLY A 368 13.46 14.45 -19.78
CA GLY A 368 14.37 14.47 -18.63
C GLY A 368 13.69 14.73 -17.28
N ILE A 369 12.35 14.81 -17.24
CA ILE A 369 11.55 14.97 -16.04
C ILE A 369 10.61 13.79 -15.89
N ASN A 370 10.58 13.15 -14.70
CA ASN A 370 9.62 12.11 -14.35
C ASN A 370 8.64 12.62 -13.31
N PHE A 371 7.34 12.54 -13.60
CA PHE A 371 6.25 12.87 -12.68
C PHE A 371 5.68 11.58 -12.10
N LEU A 372 5.87 11.35 -10.80
CA LEU A 372 5.55 10.08 -10.14
C LEU A 372 4.96 10.32 -8.76
N THR A 373 4.04 9.45 -8.34
CA THR A 373 3.70 9.42 -6.92
C THR A 373 4.88 8.92 -6.10
N ILE A 374 4.99 9.34 -4.83
CA ILE A 374 6.08 8.93 -3.92
C ILE A 374 6.19 7.40 -3.87
N HIS A 375 5.06 6.69 -3.84
CA HIS A 375 5.04 5.22 -3.88
C HIS A 375 5.66 4.64 -5.17
N LYS A 376 5.37 5.23 -6.33
CA LYS A 376 5.95 4.78 -7.61
C LYS A 376 7.42 5.15 -7.78
N ALA A 377 7.87 6.14 -7.02
CA ALA A 377 9.26 6.60 -7.06
C ALA A 377 10.19 5.75 -6.17
N LYS A 378 9.64 4.84 -5.36
CA LYS A 378 10.46 3.92 -4.57
C LYS A 378 11.40 3.13 -5.50
N GLY A 379 12.68 3.03 -5.14
CA GLY A 379 13.73 2.44 -5.99
C GLY A 379 14.30 3.35 -7.07
N LEU A 380 13.65 4.50 -7.39
CA LEU A 380 14.15 5.46 -8.37
C LEU A 380 14.93 6.60 -7.71
N GLN A 381 15.58 7.43 -8.55
CA GLN A 381 16.35 8.61 -8.09
C GLN A 381 16.44 9.64 -9.21
N GLY A 382 16.70 10.91 -8.85
CA GLY A 382 16.98 12.00 -9.77
C GLY A 382 18.07 12.91 -9.24
N GLU A 383 18.82 13.58 -10.11
CA GLU A 383 19.81 14.59 -9.68
C GLU A 383 19.14 15.66 -8.81
N VAL A 384 17.93 16.04 -9.18
CA VAL A 384 17.07 16.97 -8.44
C VAL A 384 15.71 16.32 -8.17
N CYS A 385 15.23 16.44 -6.94
CA CYS A 385 13.89 16.02 -6.54
C CYS A 385 13.03 17.25 -6.22
N VAL A 386 11.83 17.31 -6.77
CA VAL A 386 10.84 18.36 -6.44
C VAL A 386 9.61 17.70 -5.88
N ILE A 387 9.28 18.00 -4.64
CA ILE A 387 8.17 17.38 -3.89
C ILE A 387 7.03 18.39 -3.79
N PHE A 388 5.82 17.94 -4.06
CA PHE A 388 4.59 18.71 -3.89
C PHE A 388 3.69 18.10 -2.83
N ASP A 389 2.92 18.95 -2.17
CA ASP A 389 2.01 18.64 -1.07
C ASP A 389 2.72 18.17 0.21
N ASP A 390 1.95 18.07 1.28
CA ASP A 390 2.43 17.57 2.56
C ASP A 390 2.11 16.07 2.72
N SER A 391 2.98 15.37 3.41
CA SER A 391 2.72 13.99 3.84
C SER A 391 2.00 14.00 5.18
N LYS A 392 0.65 13.95 5.13
CA LYS A 392 -0.20 13.87 6.31
C LYS A 392 -0.91 12.51 6.39
N ALA A 393 -0.95 11.94 7.59
CA ALA A 393 -1.69 10.70 7.84
C ALA A 393 -3.21 10.94 7.84
N HIS A 394 -3.97 9.98 7.31
CA HIS A 394 -5.39 9.85 7.58
C HIS A 394 -5.57 8.91 8.75
N ILE A 395 -6.18 9.40 9.82
CA ILE A 395 -6.35 8.70 11.10
C ILE A 395 -7.84 8.61 11.47
N GLY A 396 -8.13 7.85 12.52
CA GLY A 396 -9.50 7.64 13.00
C GLY A 396 -10.19 6.45 12.33
N HIS A 397 -9.43 5.50 11.76
CA HIS A 397 -10.01 4.34 11.09
C HIS A 397 -10.46 3.27 12.10
N ILE A 398 -11.69 3.38 12.57
CA ILE A 398 -12.24 2.54 13.64
C ILE A 398 -12.08 1.04 13.32
N LEU A 399 -12.54 0.60 12.15
CA LEU A 399 -12.49 -0.82 11.77
C LEU A 399 -11.05 -1.37 11.74
N ARG A 400 -10.11 -0.69 11.07
CA ARG A 400 -8.73 -1.16 10.96
C ARG A 400 -7.98 -1.13 12.28
N ASN A 401 -8.27 -0.16 13.14
CA ASN A 401 -7.72 -0.14 14.50
C ASN A 401 -8.15 -1.39 15.29
N GLU A 402 -9.42 -1.79 15.18
CA GLU A 402 -9.91 -2.99 15.87
C GLU A 402 -9.32 -4.28 15.27
N VAL A 403 -9.10 -4.33 13.97
CA VAL A 403 -8.39 -5.44 13.31
C VAL A 403 -6.94 -5.54 13.79
N TYR A 404 -6.23 -4.41 13.89
CA TYR A 404 -4.84 -4.36 14.37
C TYR A 404 -4.67 -4.89 15.78
N LYS A 405 -5.62 -4.63 16.67
CA LYS A 405 -5.62 -5.18 18.07
C LYS A 405 -5.61 -6.70 18.12
N GLN A 406 -6.07 -7.38 17.06
CA GLN A 406 -6.08 -8.84 16.98
C GLN A 406 -4.78 -9.44 16.43
N ILE A 407 -3.78 -8.60 16.14
CA ILE A 407 -2.47 -9.03 15.65
C ILE A 407 -1.45 -8.95 16.79
N PRO A 408 -1.00 -10.08 17.35
CA PRO A 408 -0.23 -10.08 18.60
C PRO A 408 1.12 -9.36 18.54
N TYR A 409 1.71 -9.27 17.35
CA TYR A 409 3.05 -8.66 17.16
C TYR A 409 2.99 -7.19 16.73
N PHE A 410 1.80 -6.63 16.47
CA PHE A 410 1.67 -5.19 16.24
C PHE A 410 1.69 -4.45 17.58
N LYS A 411 2.69 -3.58 17.73
CA LYS A 411 2.86 -2.78 18.97
C LYS A 411 1.99 -1.54 18.98
N TYR A 412 1.57 -1.06 17.83
CA TYR A 412 0.86 0.19 17.63
C TYR A 412 -0.48 -0.03 16.93
N SER A 413 -1.38 0.93 17.08
CA SER A 413 -2.65 0.96 16.34
C SER A 413 -2.41 1.18 14.84
N TYR A 414 -3.42 0.89 14.01
CA TYR A 414 -3.39 1.23 12.59
C TYR A 414 -3.16 2.72 12.36
N ASP A 415 -3.84 3.58 13.13
CA ASP A 415 -3.65 5.04 13.03
C ASP A 415 -2.21 5.47 13.30
N GLN A 416 -1.57 4.88 14.32
CA GLN A 416 -0.16 5.18 14.58
C GLN A 416 0.74 4.66 13.45
N ALA A 417 0.43 3.49 12.88
CA ALA A 417 1.17 2.99 11.71
C ALA A 417 1.04 3.94 10.50
N MET A 418 -0.14 4.55 10.30
CA MET A 418 -0.36 5.55 9.24
C MET A 418 0.37 6.87 9.52
N ILE A 419 0.45 7.30 10.79
CA ILE A 419 1.25 8.46 11.19
C ILE A 419 2.73 8.19 10.88
N ASP A 420 3.26 7.06 11.34
CA ASP A 420 4.64 6.66 11.08
C ASP A 420 4.91 6.54 9.57
N GLU A 421 3.97 5.99 8.80
CA GLU A 421 4.07 5.90 7.34
C GLU A 421 4.14 7.27 6.68
N SER A 422 3.42 8.27 7.19
CA SER A 422 3.46 9.62 6.62
C SER A 422 4.87 10.24 6.69
N TYR A 423 5.58 10.00 7.78
CA TYR A 423 6.98 10.44 7.93
C TYR A 423 7.94 9.62 7.07
N ARG A 424 7.71 8.30 6.95
CA ARG A 424 8.47 7.44 6.03
C ARG A 424 8.28 7.85 4.56
N LEU A 425 7.06 8.25 4.17
CA LEU A 425 6.80 8.80 2.83
C LEU A 425 7.63 10.07 2.58
N ALA A 426 7.73 10.96 3.56
CA ALA A 426 8.59 12.14 3.46
C ALA A 426 10.07 11.74 3.34
N TYR A 427 10.54 10.82 4.18
CA TYR A 427 11.90 10.27 4.10
C TYR A 427 12.19 9.67 2.72
N VAL A 428 11.28 8.82 2.21
CA VAL A 428 11.42 8.23 0.88
C VAL A 428 11.47 9.31 -0.19
N ALA A 429 10.59 10.32 -0.13
CA ALA A 429 10.57 11.39 -1.13
C ALA A 429 11.87 12.20 -1.13
N ILE A 430 12.36 12.62 0.04
CA ILE A 430 13.60 13.38 0.20
C ILE A 430 14.80 12.58 -0.33
N THR A 431 14.89 11.30 0.04
CA THR A 431 16.01 10.44 -0.38
C THR A 431 15.95 9.99 -1.84
N ARG A 432 14.99 10.47 -2.64
CA ARG A 432 15.03 10.33 -4.11
C ARG A 432 15.95 11.35 -4.76
N GLY A 433 16.22 12.46 -4.09
CA GLY A 433 17.16 13.49 -4.55
C GLY A 433 18.62 13.09 -4.33
N ILE A 434 19.44 13.30 -5.34
CA ILE A 434 20.88 13.06 -5.27
C ILE A 434 21.61 14.32 -4.75
N LYS A 435 21.38 15.47 -5.43
CA LYS A 435 22.11 16.73 -5.17
C LYS A 435 21.24 17.82 -4.55
N ARG A 436 19.96 17.90 -4.93
CA ARG A 436 19.04 18.95 -4.47
C ARG A 436 17.65 18.42 -4.26
N VAL A 437 17.00 18.91 -3.22
CA VAL A 437 15.60 18.61 -2.93
C VAL A 437 14.83 19.90 -2.67
N PHE A 438 13.73 20.09 -3.38
CA PHE A 438 12.83 21.22 -3.21
C PHE A 438 11.46 20.71 -2.78
N TRP A 439 10.89 21.29 -1.75
CA TRP A 439 9.57 20.87 -1.25
C TRP A 439 8.60 22.04 -1.20
N PHE A 440 7.52 21.93 -1.96
CA PHE A 440 6.42 22.88 -2.02
C PHE A 440 5.20 22.33 -1.27
N ALA A 441 4.73 23.04 -0.24
CA ALA A 441 3.53 22.62 0.50
C ALA A 441 2.72 23.84 0.96
N PRO A 442 1.39 23.66 1.22
CA PRO A 442 0.55 24.76 1.72
C PRO A 442 1.09 25.33 3.04
N LYS A 443 1.01 26.64 3.20
CA LYS A 443 1.28 27.31 4.48
C LYS A 443 0.25 26.84 5.52
N GLY A 444 0.72 26.49 6.70
CA GLY A 444 -0.18 25.99 7.75
C GLY A 444 -0.45 24.48 7.68
N SER A 445 0.18 23.73 6.74
CA SER A 445 0.17 22.28 6.81
C SER A 445 0.73 21.82 8.15
N ASP A 446 0.16 20.74 8.67
CA ASP A 446 0.45 20.12 9.97
C ASP A 446 1.02 18.70 9.84
N GLY A 447 1.45 18.31 8.65
CA GLY A 447 2.12 17.06 8.36
C GLY A 447 3.64 17.15 8.43
N ALA A 448 4.33 16.28 7.69
CA ALA A 448 5.79 16.18 7.69
C ALA A 448 6.51 17.48 7.32
N PHE A 449 5.95 18.28 6.41
CA PHE A 449 6.52 19.57 5.98
C PHE A 449 6.66 20.57 7.13
N SER A 450 5.75 20.55 8.11
CA SER A 450 5.78 21.49 9.24
C SER A 450 7.04 21.39 10.09
N HIS A 451 7.74 20.26 10.05
CA HIS A 451 8.95 20.00 10.83
C HIS A 451 10.24 20.57 10.19
N PHE A 452 10.11 21.17 9.00
CA PHE A 452 11.23 21.89 8.31
C PHE A 452 11.16 23.42 8.46
N ARG A 453 10.22 23.92 9.23
CA ARG A 453 10.07 25.37 9.47
C ARG A 453 10.95 25.86 10.60
#